data_3ef57be14a8466bef984b148f27dfed1
#
_entry.id   3ef57be14a8466bef984b148f27dfed1
#
_cell.length_a   1.000
_cell.length_b   1.000
_cell.length_c   1.000
_cell.angle_alpha   90.00
_cell.angle_beta   90.00
_cell.angle_gamma   90.00
#
_symmetry.space_group_name_H-M   'P 1'
#
loop_
_entity.id
_entity.type
_entity.pdbx_description
1 polymer ?
#
loop_
_entity_poly.entity_id
_entity_poly.type
_entity_poly.pdbx_seq_one_letter_code
_entity_poly.pdbx_strand_id
1 'polypeptide(L)'
;MVSVQKIKEVRERYDDLAVVTYINSTAEIKASSDICVTSSNAAKIVNKLKEKNIFFIPDKNLGAYVKKSLPDKNIILNDGYCPVHDEIDASDIKAYKGKVKIFAHPECRKEVLDLADFIGSTKAIINESGKYDDVLVVTEEGIFTELKKRFPNTNYRRLKKNRFVMIWRN
;
A
#
# COMPACT_ATOMS: atom_id res chain seq x y z
N MET A 1 1.67 -12.64 -9.90
CA MET A 1 1.41 -12.90 -8.46
C MET A 1 2.51 -13.78 -7.88
N VAL A 2 2.72 -13.74 -6.56
CA VAL A 2 3.62 -14.67 -5.87
C VAL A 2 3.01 -16.08 -5.86
N SER A 3 3.85 -17.12 -5.90
CA SER A 3 3.45 -18.53 -5.77
C SER A 3 4.00 -19.13 -4.47
N VAL A 4 3.40 -20.21 -3.99
CA VAL A 4 3.92 -20.97 -2.84
C VAL A 4 5.32 -21.50 -3.14
N GLN A 5 5.58 -21.90 -4.38
CA GLN A 5 6.92 -22.33 -4.79
C GLN A 5 7.95 -21.22 -4.61
N LYS A 6 7.61 -19.96 -4.95
CA LYS A 6 8.50 -18.81 -4.73
C LYS A 6 8.81 -18.58 -3.24
N ILE A 7 7.80 -18.77 -2.38
CA ILE A 7 7.99 -18.67 -0.92
C ILE A 7 9.00 -19.72 -0.44
N LYS A 8 8.88 -20.98 -0.90
CA LYS A 8 9.81 -22.06 -0.55
C LYS A 8 11.23 -21.73 -1.01
N GLU A 9 11.41 -21.30 -2.26
CA GLU A 9 12.72 -20.91 -2.80
C GLU A 9 13.40 -19.80 -2.00
N VAL A 10 12.62 -18.83 -1.51
CA VAL A 10 13.19 -17.76 -0.69
C VAL A 10 13.54 -18.27 0.72
N ARG A 11 12.73 -19.15 1.29
CA ARG A 11 13.04 -19.79 2.59
C ARG A 11 14.33 -20.61 2.55
N GLU A 12 14.63 -21.27 1.43
CA GLU A 12 15.88 -22.04 1.25
C GLU A 12 17.15 -21.16 1.20
N ARG A 13 17.00 -19.86 0.92
CA ARG A 13 18.11 -18.91 0.78
C ARG A 13 18.47 -18.18 2.08
N TYR A 14 17.60 -18.18 3.07
CA TYR A 14 17.75 -17.39 4.29
C TYR A 14 17.31 -18.21 5.50
N ASP A 15 18.22 -18.50 6.42
CA ASP A 15 17.91 -19.24 7.66
C ASP A 15 17.07 -18.41 8.64
N ASP A 16 17.23 -17.08 8.62
CA ASP A 16 16.51 -16.12 9.45
C ASP A 16 15.55 -15.31 8.56
N LEU A 17 14.37 -15.89 8.24
CA LEU A 17 13.39 -15.30 7.34
C LEU A 17 11.98 -15.35 7.92
N ALA A 18 11.31 -14.20 7.94
CA ALA A 18 9.86 -14.14 8.07
C ALA A 18 9.20 -13.78 6.72
N VAL A 19 8.16 -14.51 6.35
CA VAL A 19 7.32 -14.23 5.19
C VAL A 19 6.12 -13.41 5.64
N VAL A 20 6.07 -12.15 5.24
CA VAL A 20 5.02 -11.19 5.60
C VAL A 20 4.10 -10.99 4.41
N THR A 21 2.85 -11.38 4.58
CA THR A 21 1.84 -11.29 3.52
C THR A 21 0.87 -10.14 3.76
N TYR A 22 0.71 -9.29 2.75
CA TYR A 22 -0.36 -8.31 2.71
C TYR A 22 -1.72 -9.00 2.55
N ILE A 23 -2.72 -8.52 3.27
CA ILE A 23 -4.06 -9.14 3.35
C ILE A 23 -4.73 -9.38 1.99
N ASN A 24 -4.42 -8.56 0.98
CA ASN A 24 -4.90 -8.74 -0.39
C ASN A 24 -4.12 -9.83 -1.12
N SER A 25 -4.23 -11.05 -0.62
CA SER A 25 -3.60 -12.27 -1.14
C SER A 25 -4.57 -13.44 -1.07
N THR A 26 -4.30 -14.51 -1.80
CA THR A 26 -5.09 -15.74 -1.74
C THR A 26 -4.94 -16.44 -0.38
N ALA A 27 -5.91 -17.29 -0.03
CA ALA A 27 -5.85 -18.08 1.20
C ALA A 27 -4.61 -18.99 1.25
N GLU A 28 -4.23 -19.57 0.09
CA GLU A 28 -3.06 -20.44 -0.05
C GLU A 28 -1.75 -19.70 0.29
N ILE A 29 -1.57 -18.47 -0.21
CA ILE A 29 -0.39 -17.64 0.09
C ILE A 29 -0.37 -17.26 1.56
N LYS A 30 -1.52 -16.88 2.14
CA LYS A 30 -1.65 -16.58 3.57
C LYS A 30 -1.28 -17.78 4.45
N ALA A 31 -1.75 -18.98 4.09
CA ALA A 31 -1.42 -20.21 4.81
C ALA A 31 0.08 -20.59 4.73
N SER A 32 0.78 -20.13 3.69
CA SER A 32 2.22 -20.36 3.49
C SER A 32 3.11 -19.27 4.09
N SER A 33 2.51 -18.25 4.72
CA SER A 33 3.19 -17.09 5.30
C SER A 33 3.21 -17.16 6.82
N ASP A 34 4.16 -16.46 7.46
CA ASP A 34 4.29 -16.44 8.91
C ASP A 34 3.32 -15.43 9.54
N ILE A 35 3.02 -14.35 8.83
CA ILE A 35 2.12 -13.32 9.33
C ILE A 35 1.41 -12.57 8.20
N CYS A 36 0.16 -12.19 8.46
CA CYS A 36 -0.62 -11.33 7.57
C CYS A 36 -0.70 -9.90 8.13
N VAL A 37 -0.55 -8.92 7.24
CA VAL A 37 -0.57 -7.51 7.58
C VAL A 37 -1.53 -6.73 6.69
N THR A 38 -1.91 -5.55 7.14
CA THR A 38 -2.62 -4.53 6.35
C THR A 38 -1.70 -3.34 6.12
N SER A 39 -2.05 -2.45 5.20
CA SER A 39 -1.30 -1.20 5.00
C SER A 39 -1.19 -0.34 6.26
N SER A 40 -2.15 -0.47 7.21
CA SER A 40 -2.16 0.30 8.45
C SER A 40 -1.20 -0.21 9.54
N ASN A 41 -0.81 -1.49 9.50
CA ASN A 41 -0.03 -2.11 10.56
C ASN A 41 1.28 -2.76 10.08
N ALA A 42 1.53 -2.81 8.77
CA ALA A 42 2.68 -3.51 8.18
C ALA A 42 4.02 -3.09 8.80
N ALA A 43 4.35 -1.81 8.79
CA ALA A 43 5.62 -1.33 9.35
C ALA A 43 5.74 -1.64 10.84
N LYS A 44 4.66 -1.45 11.61
CA LYS A 44 4.63 -1.73 13.06
C LYS A 44 4.86 -3.21 13.38
N ILE A 45 4.24 -4.10 12.60
CA ILE A 45 4.36 -5.54 12.79
C ILE A 45 5.75 -6.01 12.38
N VAL A 46 6.22 -5.63 11.18
CA VAL A 46 7.55 -5.99 10.67
C VAL A 46 8.66 -5.54 11.61
N ASN A 47 8.53 -4.36 12.21
CA ASN A 47 9.52 -3.86 13.20
C ASN A 47 9.62 -4.74 14.45
N LYS A 48 8.54 -5.46 14.83
CA LYS A 48 8.50 -6.32 16.01
C LYS A 48 9.02 -7.74 15.75
N LEU A 49 9.15 -8.16 14.50
CA LEU A 49 9.67 -9.47 14.16
C LEU A 49 11.15 -9.57 14.61
N LYS A 50 11.55 -10.75 15.07
CA LYS A 50 12.94 -11.02 15.47
C LYS A 50 13.83 -11.17 14.24
N GLU A 51 13.27 -11.74 13.18
CA GLU A 51 13.95 -12.02 11.92
C GLU A 51 14.44 -10.73 11.28
N LYS A 52 15.67 -10.75 10.78
CA LYS A 52 16.27 -9.63 10.03
C LYS A 52 15.83 -9.64 8.57
N ASN A 53 15.68 -10.85 7.99
CA ASN A 53 15.25 -11.02 6.61
C ASN A 53 13.74 -11.12 6.56
N ILE A 54 13.11 -10.28 5.75
CA ILE A 54 11.65 -10.21 5.61
C ILE A 54 11.30 -10.36 4.13
N PHE A 55 10.64 -11.43 3.75
CA PHE A 55 10.07 -11.54 2.41
C PHE A 55 8.66 -10.92 2.42
N PHE A 56 8.56 -9.71 1.87
CA PHE A 56 7.31 -8.95 1.84
C PHE A 56 6.57 -9.22 0.53
N ILE A 57 5.37 -9.75 0.62
CA ILE A 57 4.54 -10.18 -0.50
C ILE A 57 3.08 -9.71 -0.35
N PRO A 58 2.29 -9.64 -1.43
CA PRO A 58 2.70 -9.74 -2.83
C PRO A 58 3.13 -8.38 -3.43
N ASP A 59 2.81 -7.25 -2.77
CA ASP A 59 2.91 -5.90 -3.34
C ASP A 59 4.29 -5.27 -3.10
N LYS A 60 5.01 -4.97 -4.20
CA LYS A 60 6.35 -4.38 -4.17
C LYS A 60 6.35 -2.94 -3.65
N ASN A 61 5.31 -2.15 -3.99
CA ASN A 61 5.24 -0.73 -3.65
C ASN A 61 5.01 -0.55 -2.14
N LEU A 62 4.02 -1.28 -1.58
CA LEU A 62 3.81 -1.32 -0.14
C LEU A 62 5.05 -1.86 0.59
N GLY A 63 5.67 -2.93 0.07
CA GLY A 63 6.91 -3.46 0.62
C GLY A 63 8.06 -2.45 0.61
N ALA A 64 8.21 -1.69 -0.48
CA ALA A 64 9.21 -0.62 -0.59
C ALA A 64 8.94 0.53 0.40
N TYR A 65 7.67 0.89 0.60
CA TYR A 65 7.26 1.87 1.61
C TYR A 65 7.64 1.40 3.03
N VAL A 66 7.36 0.14 3.36
CA VAL A 66 7.75 -0.46 4.65
C VAL A 66 9.27 -0.50 4.79
N LYS A 67 10.02 -0.89 3.75
CA LYS A 67 11.48 -0.93 3.71
C LYS A 67 12.11 0.43 4.04
N LYS A 68 11.58 1.50 3.47
CA LYS A 68 12.05 2.87 3.73
C LYS A 68 11.91 3.26 5.22
N SER A 69 10.90 2.72 5.89
CA SER A 69 10.63 3.00 7.31
C SER A 69 11.46 2.15 8.27
N LEU A 70 12.10 1.08 7.80
CA LEU A 70 12.80 0.08 8.61
C LEU A 70 14.17 -0.25 8.01
N PRO A 71 15.14 0.68 8.08
CA PRO A 71 16.46 0.51 7.46
C PRO A 71 17.28 -0.66 8.04
N ASP A 72 16.99 -1.07 9.28
CA ASP A 72 17.69 -2.17 9.97
C ASP A 72 17.18 -3.56 9.55
N LYS A 73 16.10 -3.64 8.78
CA LYS A 73 15.53 -4.88 8.25
C LYS A 73 15.94 -5.07 6.78
N ASN A 74 16.35 -6.28 6.43
CA ASN A 74 16.56 -6.65 5.04
C ASN A 74 15.21 -7.09 4.42
N ILE A 75 14.48 -6.13 3.84
CA ILE A 75 13.20 -6.43 3.21
C ILE A 75 13.43 -6.81 1.74
N ILE A 76 13.14 -8.07 1.44
CA ILE A 76 13.16 -8.71 0.13
C ILE A 76 11.78 -8.49 -0.48
N LEU A 77 11.73 -7.80 -1.63
CA LEU A 77 10.48 -7.48 -2.31
C LEU A 77 10.12 -8.56 -3.32
N ASN A 78 8.84 -8.82 -3.46
CA ASN A 78 8.26 -9.56 -4.59
C ASN A 78 7.99 -8.57 -5.74
N ASP A 79 7.89 -9.06 -6.99
CA ASP A 79 7.65 -8.21 -8.16
C ASP A 79 6.17 -7.88 -8.42
N GLY A 80 5.25 -8.39 -7.58
CA GLY A 80 3.83 -8.11 -7.69
C GLY A 80 3.47 -6.69 -7.29
N TYR A 81 2.37 -6.18 -7.80
CA TYR A 81 1.86 -4.83 -7.51
C TYR A 81 0.33 -4.78 -7.65
N CYS A 82 -0.29 -3.77 -7.08
CA CYS A 82 -1.70 -3.47 -7.28
C CYS A 82 -1.87 -2.67 -8.59
N PRO A 83 -2.53 -3.20 -9.64
CA PRO A 83 -2.68 -2.49 -10.91
C PRO A 83 -3.31 -1.12 -10.76
N VAL A 84 -4.29 -0.99 -9.87
CA VAL A 84 -5.01 0.27 -9.64
C VAL A 84 -4.09 1.37 -9.14
N HIS A 85 -3.19 1.06 -8.20
CA HIS A 85 -2.25 2.03 -7.64
C HIS A 85 -0.99 2.21 -8.51
N ASP A 86 -0.55 1.16 -9.20
CA ASP A 86 0.64 1.20 -10.05
C ASP A 86 0.39 1.95 -11.38
N GLU A 87 -0.85 1.95 -11.88
CA GLU A 87 -1.26 2.69 -13.09
C GLU A 87 -1.41 4.21 -12.87
N ILE A 88 -1.38 4.69 -11.63
CA ILE A 88 -1.47 6.12 -11.34
C ILE A 88 -0.19 6.81 -11.80
N ASP A 89 -0.34 7.81 -12.68
CA ASP A 89 0.80 8.56 -13.19
C ASP A 89 1.07 9.81 -12.32
N ALA A 90 2.35 10.03 -12.00
CA ALA A 90 2.76 11.21 -11.25
C ALA A 90 2.46 12.53 -12.02
N SER A 91 2.41 12.49 -13.35
CA SER A 91 2.03 13.65 -14.16
C SER A 91 0.60 14.10 -13.91
N ASP A 92 -0.33 13.17 -13.67
CA ASP A 92 -1.73 13.48 -13.37
C ASP A 92 -1.88 14.20 -12.03
N ILE A 93 -0.91 14.06 -11.13
CA ILE A 93 -0.92 14.61 -9.78
C ILE A 93 -0.19 15.96 -9.69
N LYS A 94 0.87 16.14 -10.50
CA LYS A 94 1.69 17.36 -10.48
C LYS A 94 0.87 18.65 -10.62
N ALA A 95 -0.20 18.63 -11.41
CA ALA A 95 -1.09 19.78 -11.61
C ALA A 95 -1.80 20.25 -10.33
N TYR A 96 -1.89 19.38 -9.31
CA TYR A 96 -2.54 19.65 -8.03
C TYR A 96 -1.57 20.06 -6.92
N LYS A 97 -0.25 19.85 -7.12
CA LYS A 97 0.77 20.15 -6.10
C LYS A 97 0.74 21.64 -5.72
N GLY A 98 0.64 21.90 -4.42
CA GLY A 98 0.55 23.26 -3.87
C GLY A 98 -0.83 23.94 -3.99
N LYS A 99 -1.82 23.28 -4.63
CA LYS A 99 -3.19 23.81 -4.79
C LYS A 99 -4.17 23.15 -3.85
N VAL A 100 -4.01 21.85 -3.60
CA VAL A 100 -4.84 21.04 -2.71
C VAL A 100 -3.95 20.08 -1.93
N LYS A 101 -4.46 19.49 -0.87
CA LYS A 101 -3.77 18.41 -0.16
C LYS A 101 -3.83 17.11 -0.94
N ILE A 102 -2.71 16.43 -1.11
CA ILE A 102 -2.59 15.19 -1.86
C ILE A 102 -2.38 14.05 -0.89
N PHE A 103 -3.34 13.13 -0.83
CA PHE A 103 -3.31 11.96 0.04
C PHE A 103 -3.21 10.68 -0.77
N ALA A 104 -2.15 9.89 -0.56
CA ALA A 104 -1.87 8.70 -1.35
C ALA A 104 -1.80 7.42 -0.51
N HIS A 105 -2.23 6.33 -1.11
CA HIS A 105 -2.07 5.00 -0.52
C HIS A 105 -0.64 4.47 -0.74
N PRO A 106 -0.03 3.77 0.23
CA PRO A 106 1.36 3.29 0.12
C PRO A 106 1.61 2.22 -0.96
N GLU A 107 0.56 1.68 -1.59
CA GLU A 107 0.67 0.82 -2.78
C GLU A 107 0.94 1.63 -4.08
N CYS A 108 0.88 2.96 -4.04
CA CYS A 108 1.27 3.80 -5.17
C CYS A 108 2.78 3.73 -5.41
N ARG A 109 3.19 3.95 -6.67
CA ARG A 109 4.60 4.05 -7.03
C ARG A 109 5.30 5.20 -6.29
N LYS A 110 6.61 5.07 -6.09
CA LYS A 110 7.43 6.06 -5.36
C LYS A 110 7.24 7.48 -5.89
N GLU A 111 7.18 7.66 -7.21
CA GLU A 111 7.05 8.98 -7.86
C GLU A 111 5.73 9.67 -7.48
N VAL A 112 4.69 8.90 -7.23
CA VAL A 112 3.39 9.37 -6.74
C VAL A 112 3.47 9.72 -5.26
N LEU A 113 4.10 8.85 -4.46
CA LEU A 113 4.27 9.07 -3.02
C LEU A 113 5.14 10.29 -2.71
N ASP A 114 6.14 10.58 -3.54
CA ASP A 114 7.00 11.78 -3.40
C ASP A 114 6.23 13.11 -3.62
N LEU A 115 5.09 13.05 -4.29
CA LEU A 115 4.20 14.21 -4.48
C LEU A 115 3.15 14.36 -3.38
N ALA A 116 2.90 13.30 -2.60
CA ALA A 116 1.86 13.30 -1.57
C ALA A 116 2.23 14.18 -0.37
N ASP A 117 1.23 14.87 0.19
CA ASP A 117 1.34 15.58 1.47
C ASP A 117 1.08 14.63 2.64
N PHE A 118 0.33 13.55 2.39
CA PHE A 118 0.06 12.49 3.37
C PHE A 118 0.06 11.11 2.69
N ILE A 119 0.72 10.15 3.33
CA ILE A 119 0.74 8.75 2.89
C ILE A 119 0.17 7.90 4.02
N GLY A 120 -0.85 7.11 3.71
CA GLY A 120 -1.48 6.27 4.72
C GLY A 120 -2.44 5.22 4.17
N SER A 121 -2.83 4.30 5.05
CA SER A 121 -3.88 3.33 4.73
C SER A 121 -5.21 4.02 4.42
N THR A 122 -6.14 3.31 3.80
CA THR A 122 -7.51 3.80 3.56
C THR A 122 -8.13 4.42 4.81
N LYS A 123 -8.03 3.73 5.97
CA LYS A 123 -8.52 4.27 7.25
C LYS A 123 -7.80 5.55 7.67
N ALA A 124 -6.48 5.62 7.49
CA ALA A 124 -5.70 6.80 7.85
C ALA A 124 -6.04 7.99 6.93
N ILE A 125 -6.19 7.76 5.64
CA ILE A 125 -6.63 8.78 4.66
C ILE A 125 -8.00 9.32 5.04
N ILE A 126 -8.97 8.46 5.37
CA ILE A 126 -10.31 8.89 5.79
C ILE A 126 -10.22 9.80 7.03
N ASN A 127 -9.51 9.37 8.07
CA ASN A 127 -9.42 10.12 9.32
C ASN A 127 -8.70 11.47 9.13
N GLU A 128 -7.66 11.51 8.30
CA GLU A 128 -6.88 12.74 8.06
C GLU A 128 -7.65 13.74 7.18
N SER A 129 -8.45 13.25 6.24
CA SER A 129 -9.16 14.07 5.25
C SER A 129 -10.10 15.09 5.86
N GLY A 130 -10.73 14.79 6.99
CA GLY A 130 -11.66 15.70 7.66
C GLY A 130 -11.04 16.98 8.23
N LYS A 131 -9.71 17.10 8.17
CA LYS A 131 -8.98 18.31 8.65
C LYS A 131 -8.77 19.36 7.54
N TYR A 132 -9.21 19.09 6.32
CA TYR A 132 -8.93 19.93 5.15
C TYR A 132 -10.18 20.13 4.30
N ASP A 133 -10.29 21.29 3.69
CA ASP A 133 -11.44 21.67 2.86
C ASP A 133 -11.39 21.07 1.45
N ASP A 134 -10.19 20.80 0.92
CA ASP A 134 -9.99 20.31 -0.45
C ASP A 134 -8.85 19.28 -0.50
N VAL A 135 -9.16 18.05 -0.88
CA VAL A 135 -8.24 16.91 -0.86
C VAL A 135 -8.30 16.13 -2.17
N LEU A 136 -7.15 15.97 -2.83
CA LEU A 136 -6.97 14.99 -3.89
C LEU A 136 -6.68 13.62 -3.26
N VAL A 137 -7.57 12.67 -3.48
CA VAL A 137 -7.44 11.31 -2.92
C VAL A 137 -6.91 10.38 -4.01
N VAL A 138 -5.70 9.85 -3.78
CA VAL A 138 -4.93 9.03 -4.71
C VAL A 138 -4.92 7.59 -4.22
N THR A 139 -6.06 6.92 -4.41
CA THR A 139 -6.30 5.51 -4.08
C THR A 139 -7.53 5.00 -4.85
N GLU A 140 -8.00 3.79 -4.52
CA GLU A 140 -9.17 3.17 -5.15
C GLU A 140 -10.48 3.97 -4.92
N GLU A 141 -11.47 3.78 -5.80
CA GLU A 141 -12.70 4.60 -5.79
C GLU A 141 -13.64 4.32 -4.61
N GLY A 142 -13.63 3.11 -4.05
CA GLY A 142 -14.55 2.71 -2.98
C GLY A 142 -14.46 3.59 -1.73
N ILE A 143 -13.32 4.23 -1.49
CA ILE A 143 -13.10 5.12 -0.36
C ILE A 143 -14.03 6.35 -0.36
N PHE A 144 -14.42 6.86 -1.55
CA PHE A 144 -15.17 8.13 -1.66
C PHE A 144 -16.53 8.12 -1.00
N THR A 145 -17.19 6.96 -0.99
CA THR A 145 -18.48 6.80 -0.29
C THR A 145 -18.33 7.05 1.21
N GLU A 146 -17.30 6.47 1.83
CA GLU A 146 -17.06 6.65 3.26
C GLU A 146 -16.56 8.07 3.58
N LEU A 147 -15.70 8.65 2.74
CA LEU A 147 -15.25 10.02 2.87
C LEU A 147 -16.40 11.03 2.90
N LYS A 148 -17.30 10.96 1.92
CA LYS A 148 -18.47 11.85 1.83
C LYS A 148 -19.44 11.64 2.97
N LYS A 149 -19.60 10.40 3.44
CA LYS A 149 -20.45 10.09 4.59
C LYS A 149 -19.92 10.71 5.88
N ARG A 150 -18.59 10.65 6.11
CA ARG A 150 -18.00 11.16 7.36
C ARG A 150 -17.76 12.65 7.35
N PHE A 151 -17.33 13.19 6.23
CA PHE A 151 -16.93 14.59 6.10
C PHE A 151 -17.57 15.20 4.85
N PRO A 152 -18.91 15.45 4.87
CA PRO A 152 -19.66 15.88 3.68
C PRO A 152 -19.24 17.27 3.17
N ASN A 153 -18.65 18.10 4.01
CA ASN A 153 -18.25 19.48 3.67
C ASN A 153 -16.88 19.54 3.00
N THR A 154 -16.07 18.47 3.04
CA THR A 154 -14.79 18.42 2.37
C THR A 154 -14.98 18.17 0.87
N ASN A 155 -14.31 18.96 0.06
CA ASN A 155 -14.25 18.74 -1.39
C ASN A 155 -13.22 17.64 -1.72
N TYR A 156 -13.71 16.51 -2.21
CA TYR A 156 -12.85 15.40 -2.60
C TYR A 156 -12.64 15.35 -4.10
N ARG A 157 -11.40 15.49 -4.52
CA ARG A 157 -10.99 15.32 -5.91
C ARG A 157 -10.49 13.90 -6.13
N ARG A 158 -10.81 13.37 -7.31
CA ARG A 158 -10.35 12.06 -7.79
C ARG A 158 -9.66 12.21 -9.14
N LEU A 159 -8.74 11.32 -9.43
CA LEU A 159 -8.15 11.22 -10.75
C LEU A 159 -9.16 10.60 -11.74
N LYS A 160 -9.25 11.13 -12.95
CA LYS A 160 -10.23 10.67 -13.98
C LYS A 160 -10.06 9.20 -14.40
N LYS A 161 -8.89 8.60 -14.10
CA LYS A 161 -8.52 7.22 -14.48
C LYS A 161 -8.65 6.19 -13.35
N ASN A 162 -9.18 6.55 -12.17
CA ASN A 162 -9.32 5.59 -11.08
C ASN A 162 -10.28 4.48 -11.48
N ARG A 163 -9.75 3.29 -11.73
CA ARG A 163 -10.50 2.06 -11.95
C ARG A 163 -10.83 1.41 -10.61
N PHE A 164 -11.96 0.69 -10.56
CA PHE A 164 -12.28 -0.17 -9.43
C PHE A 164 -11.18 -1.20 -9.21
N VAL A 165 -10.77 -1.39 -7.96
CA VAL A 165 -9.99 -2.59 -7.58
C VAL A 165 -10.87 -3.80 -7.92
N MET A 166 -10.58 -4.46 -9.02
CA MET A 166 -11.05 -5.81 -9.19
C MET A 166 -10.37 -6.63 -8.10
N ILE A 167 -11.17 -7.06 -7.12
CA ILE A 167 -10.75 -8.13 -6.20
C ILE A 167 -10.15 -9.22 -7.09
N TRP A 168 -8.93 -9.58 -6.83
CA TRP A 168 -8.18 -10.62 -7.51
C TRP A 168 -9.08 -11.86 -7.66
N ARG A 169 -9.80 -11.96 -8.77
CA ARG A 169 -10.46 -13.20 -9.14
C ARG A 169 -9.43 -14.06 -9.84
N ASN A 170 -9.34 -15.29 -9.35
CA ASN A 170 -8.48 -16.39 -9.82
C ASN A 170 -8.38 -16.49 -11.34
#